data_627f50997187ef2593fc0adbf9237459
#
_entry.id   627f50997187ef2593fc0adbf9237459
#
_cell.length_a   1.000
_cell.length_b   1.000
_cell.length_c   1.000
_cell.angle_alpha   90.00
_cell.angle_beta   90.00
_cell.angle_gamma   90.00
#
_symmetry.space_group_name_H-M   'P 1'
#
loop_
_entity.id
_entity.type
_entity.pdbx_description
1 polymer ?
#
loop_
_entity_poly.entity_id
_entity_poly.type
_entity_poly.pdbx_seq_one_letter_code
_entity_poly.pdbx_strand_id
1 'polypeptide(L)'
;MISLQFTVYGLQMITKRLQIGVFSFLFPLSTFLLYSSTASAQRMTESLHKLQYAEMVINSLYVDSVDEVKLVEDGIRGMLSKLDPHSSYSTPKEVKELKEPLDGNFEGIGVQFNMMEDTLIVIQPVSNGPSERVGIIAGDRIISVNDTAIAGVKMSKEEIMKRLRGPKGTKVELGVVRSGIGETLKFTVVRDKIPVHSIDATYMIRPGIGYIRIGNFSATTHQEFIESLRQLKSQGMQHLILDLQENGGGYLKAAVDIADEFLHRGDLIVYTNGRKVPRTDYTANGNGAFMDGRVVVLVDGYTASAAEIVTGAIQDQDRGLVVGRRTFGKGLVQRPIDLPDGSMIRLTIAHYYTPSGRCIQKPYKKGDAKDYAMDMVNRLKSGELTNADSIHFVDSLKYETLCEHRTVYGGGGIMPDYYVPLDTTLYTPFHRQLAAKGIIIQQNLRFVDNHRKELKARWKDFADFKQNYEVPQSLIDAVVAEGEKQNVKPKDEAELEKTLPYLRLQMKALIARDIWEMSEYFSIFNESSEIVKKALEVITDREYSQAPY
;
A
#
# COMPACT_ATOMS: atom_id res chain seq x y z
N MET A 1 -32.88 -32.36 46.12
CA MET A 1 -32.76 -33.11 47.39
C MET A 1 -31.42 -32.78 48.01
N ILE A 2 -31.51 -31.97 49.07
CA ILE A 2 -30.88 -32.17 50.38
C ILE A 2 -29.35 -32.01 50.36
N SER A 3 -28.70 -31.09 51.03
CA SER A 3 -28.86 -30.32 52.28
C SER A 3 -27.44 -30.11 52.81
N LEU A 4 -26.98 -28.88 52.97
CA LEU A 4 -26.75 -28.19 54.28
C LEU A 4 -25.89 -28.98 55.31
N GLN A 5 -24.76 -28.42 55.78
CA GLN A 5 -24.61 -27.71 57.07
C GLN A 5 -23.16 -27.52 57.44
N PHE A 6 -22.77 -26.29 57.68
CA PHE A 6 -22.27 -25.68 58.92
C PHE A 6 -21.50 -26.54 59.91
N THR A 7 -20.33 -26.08 60.36
CA THR A 7 -20.09 -25.80 61.76
C THR A 7 -18.86 -24.89 62.00
N VAL A 8 -19.11 -23.89 62.83
CA VAL A 8 -18.22 -22.91 63.50
C VAL A 8 -17.71 -23.52 64.80
N TYR A 9 -16.60 -23.07 65.29
CA TYR A 9 -16.05 -22.95 66.65
C TYR A 9 -14.51 -23.15 66.58
N GLY A 10 -13.66 -22.42 67.27
CA GLY A 10 -13.79 -21.45 68.35
C GLY A 10 -12.45 -20.87 68.75
N LEU A 11 -12.51 -19.72 69.30
CA LEU A 11 -11.45 -18.96 69.98
C LEU A 11 -10.64 -19.73 71.01
N GLN A 12 -9.35 -19.39 71.20
CA GLN A 12 -8.86 -18.77 72.45
C GLN A 12 -7.37 -18.43 72.42
N MET A 13 -7.12 -17.18 72.57
CA MET A 13 -6.08 -16.45 73.29
C MET A 13 -4.99 -17.22 74.05
N ILE A 14 -3.74 -16.82 73.84
CA ILE A 14 -2.78 -16.58 74.92
C ILE A 14 -1.86 -15.39 74.57
N THR A 15 -1.95 -14.39 75.43
CA THR A 15 -1.10 -13.20 75.52
C THR A 15 0.22 -13.55 76.21
N LYS A 16 1.37 -12.96 75.77
CA LYS A 16 2.33 -12.24 76.61
C LYS A 16 3.45 -11.59 75.81
N ARG A 17 3.51 -10.32 75.92
CA ARG A 17 4.60 -9.33 76.04
C ARG A 17 6.00 -9.77 75.67
N LEU A 18 6.66 -9.06 74.71
CA LEU A 18 7.89 -8.32 75.03
C LEU A 18 7.98 -7.08 74.11
N GLN A 19 8.30 -5.98 74.75
CA GLN A 19 8.34 -4.61 74.24
C GLN A 19 9.70 -4.31 73.57
N ILE A 20 9.63 -3.29 72.72
CA ILE A 20 10.64 -2.24 72.45
C ILE A 20 11.58 -2.43 71.25
N GLY A 21 11.35 -1.52 70.31
CA GLY A 21 12.43 -0.85 69.60
C GLY A 21 12.67 -1.25 68.15
N VAL A 22 11.94 -0.62 67.24
CA VAL A 22 12.44 0.03 66.02
C VAL A 22 11.21 0.62 65.29
N PHE A 23 10.74 1.76 65.75
CA PHE A 23 9.88 2.63 64.98
C PHE A 23 10.69 3.88 64.64
N SER A 24 11.08 3.99 63.39
CA SER A 24 11.40 5.25 62.70
C SER A 24 12.34 4.95 61.55
N PHE A 25 11.82 4.66 60.34
CA PHE A 25 12.48 4.98 59.06
C PHE A 25 11.76 4.42 57.80
N LEU A 26 10.43 4.23 57.85
CA LEU A 26 9.70 3.75 56.65
C LEU A 26 8.47 4.60 56.28
N PHE A 27 8.47 5.90 56.56
CA PHE A 27 7.29 6.74 56.27
C PHE A 27 7.48 7.94 55.34
N PRO A 28 8.54 8.13 54.52
CA PRO A 28 8.44 9.15 53.46
C PRO A 28 8.37 8.62 52.04
N LEU A 29 8.57 7.32 51.74
CA LEU A 29 8.58 6.84 50.37
C LEU A 29 7.15 6.55 49.79
N SER A 30 6.23 6.12 50.63
CA SER A 30 4.85 5.83 50.20
C SER A 30 4.00 7.09 49.97
N THR A 31 4.27 8.15 50.71
CA THR A 31 3.57 9.45 50.53
C THR A 31 4.05 10.19 49.26
N PHE A 32 5.32 10.03 48.87
CA PHE A 32 5.84 10.68 47.64
C PHE A 32 5.28 10.04 46.36
N LEU A 33 5.07 8.72 46.34
CA LEU A 33 4.45 8.01 45.22
C LEU A 33 2.94 8.31 45.08
N LEU A 34 2.23 8.51 46.18
CA LEU A 34 0.83 8.90 46.17
C LEU A 34 0.65 10.37 45.73
N TYR A 35 1.54 11.28 46.14
CA TYR A 35 1.49 12.68 45.68
C TYR A 35 1.81 12.86 44.21
N SER A 36 2.69 12.05 43.62
CA SER A 36 2.98 12.13 42.20
C SER A 36 1.85 11.59 41.34
N SER A 37 1.12 10.56 41.78
CA SER A 37 -0.03 10.02 41.08
C SER A 37 -1.25 10.95 41.14
N THR A 38 -1.51 11.61 42.27
CA THR A 38 -2.60 12.57 42.42
C THR A 38 -2.35 13.85 41.62
N ALA A 39 -1.10 14.38 41.58
CA ALA A 39 -0.76 15.55 40.81
C ALA A 39 -0.89 15.32 39.30
N SER A 40 -0.55 14.11 38.82
CA SER A 40 -0.74 13.76 37.40
C SER A 40 -2.23 13.60 37.05
N ALA A 41 -3.03 12.96 37.91
CA ALA A 41 -4.45 12.82 37.71
C ALA A 41 -5.18 14.18 37.75
N GLN A 42 -4.80 15.06 38.67
CA GLN A 42 -5.36 16.40 38.77
C GLN A 42 -5.01 17.27 37.57
N ARG A 43 -3.78 17.25 37.07
CA ARG A 43 -3.37 17.96 35.84
C ARG A 43 -4.11 17.45 34.60
N MET A 44 -4.34 16.14 34.51
CA MET A 44 -5.11 15.54 33.41
C MET A 44 -6.55 16.01 33.43
N THR A 45 -7.17 16.12 34.61
CA THR A 45 -8.54 16.63 34.79
C THR A 45 -8.64 18.11 34.39
N GLU A 46 -7.68 18.95 34.80
CA GLU A 46 -7.65 20.39 34.44
C GLU A 46 -7.50 20.60 32.94
N SER A 47 -6.64 19.86 32.29
CA SER A 47 -6.43 19.97 30.82
C SER A 47 -7.67 19.52 30.05
N LEU A 48 -8.35 18.47 30.48
CA LEU A 48 -9.60 18.01 29.89
C LEU A 48 -10.71 19.03 30.03
N HIS A 49 -10.90 19.58 31.25
CA HIS A 49 -11.90 20.64 31.52
C HIS A 49 -11.61 21.89 30.68
N LYS A 50 -10.33 22.28 30.50
CA LYS A 50 -9.96 23.42 29.66
C LYS A 50 -10.38 23.21 28.20
N LEU A 51 -10.20 22.00 27.67
CA LEU A 51 -10.59 21.67 26.29
C LEU A 51 -12.10 21.70 26.12
N GLN A 52 -12.84 21.08 27.03
CA GLN A 52 -14.32 21.09 27.06
C GLN A 52 -14.88 22.51 27.22
N TYR A 53 -14.30 23.32 28.10
CA TYR A 53 -14.73 24.71 28.30
C TYR A 53 -14.47 25.57 27.05
N ALA A 54 -13.32 25.37 26.38
CA ALA A 54 -13.01 26.10 25.15
C ALA A 54 -14.00 25.76 24.03
N GLU A 55 -14.32 24.50 23.84
CA GLU A 55 -15.32 24.03 22.88
C GLU A 55 -16.71 24.63 23.19
N MET A 56 -17.17 24.56 24.44
CA MET A 56 -18.44 25.13 24.86
C MET A 56 -18.52 26.65 24.64
N VAL A 57 -17.46 27.40 24.95
CA VAL A 57 -17.41 28.86 24.75
C VAL A 57 -17.45 29.21 23.27
N ILE A 58 -16.72 28.48 22.40
CA ILE A 58 -16.75 28.70 20.95
C ILE A 58 -18.16 28.47 20.41
N ASN A 59 -18.79 27.35 20.75
CA ASN A 59 -20.15 27.04 20.30
C ASN A 59 -21.20 28.07 20.78
N SER A 60 -21.02 28.61 21.99
CA SER A 60 -22.02 29.51 22.61
C SER A 60 -21.85 30.97 22.24
N LEU A 61 -20.61 31.44 21.97
CA LEU A 61 -20.31 32.87 21.90
C LEU A 61 -19.70 33.30 20.56
N TYR A 62 -19.32 32.36 19.67
CA TYR A 62 -18.78 32.76 18.37
C TYR A 62 -19.85 33.50 17.55
N VAL A 63 -19.43 34.51 16.78
CA VAL A 63 -20.32 35.41 16.06
C VAL A 63 -21.17 34.72 14.98
N ASP A 64 -20.66 33.68 14.36
CA ASP A 64 -21.36 32.90 13.35
C ASP A 64 -21.72 31.49 13.86
N SER A 65 -22.58 30.77 13.14
CA SER A 65 -22.90 29.38 13.44
C SER A 65 -21.68 28.48 13.32
N VAL A 66 -21.47 27.59 14.29
CA VAL A 66 -20.39 26.61 14.31
C VAL A 66 -20.94 25.21 14.06
N ASP A 67 -20.28 24.44 13.22
CA ASP A 67 -20.46 22.99 13.14
C ASP A 67 -19.63 22.33 14.25
N GLU A 68 -20.29 21.96 15.33
CA GLU A 68 -19.69 21.37 16.53
C GLU A 68 -18.89 20.12 16.23
N VAL A 69 -19.43 19.21 15.40
CA VAL A 69 -18.77 17.95 15.05
C VAL A 69 -17.47 18.25 14.33
N LYS A 70 -17.51 19.12 13.34
CA LYS A 70 -16.32 19.51 12.57
C LYS A 70 -15.28 20.23 13.42
N LEU A 71 -15.72 21.09 14.35
CA LEU A 71 -14.83 21.79 15.28
C LEU A 71 -14.04 20.81 16.15
N VAL A 72 -14.72 19.79 16.70
CA VAL A 72 -14.08 18.75 17.52
C VAL A 72 -13.12 17.91 16.68
N GLU A 73 -13.50 17.49 15.47
CA GLU A 73 -12.63 16.78 14.53
C GLU A 73 -11.37 17.57 14.20
N ASP A 74 -11.50 18.87 13.88
CA ASP A 74 -10.37 19.75 13.59
C ASP A 74 -9.46 19.95 14.81
N GLY A 75 -10.03 19.98 16.01
CA GLY A 75 -9.31 19.97 17.28
C GLY A 75 -8.45 18.71 17.45
N ILE A 76 -9.03 17.52 17.17
CA ILE A 76 -8.31 16.24 17.23
C ILE A 76 -7.19 16.21 16.17
N ARG A 77 -7.48 16.61 14.92
CA ARG A 77 -6.47 16.72 13.85
C ARG A 77 -5.34 17.68 14.26
N GLY A 78 -5.69 18.81 14.88
CA GLY A 78 -4.72 19.77 15.40
C GLY A 78 -3.77 19.19 16.45
N MET A 79 -4.30 18.39 17.39
CA MET A 79 -3.46 17.69 18.38
C MET A 79 -2.55 16.66 17.74
N LEU A 80 -3.06 15.80 16.84
CA LEU A 80 -2.29 14.74 16.18
C LEU A 80 -1.19 15.30 15.29
N SER A 81 -1.44 16.42 14.60
CA SER A 81 -0.45 17.08 13.74
C SER A 81 0.81 17.57 14.47
N LYS A 82 0.78 17.66 15.81
CA LYS A 82 1.94 18.05 16.64
C LYS A 82 2.80 16.86 17.08
N LEU A 83 2.39 15.64 16.76
CA LEU A 83 3.09 14.42 17.21
C LEU A 83 4.09 13.95 16.15
N ASP A 84 3.62 13.39 15.05
CA ASP A 84 4.39 12.83 13.96
C ASP A 84 3.62 12.95 12.64
N PRO A 85 4.26 12.68 11.47
CA PRO A 85 3.60 12.84 10.17
C PRO A 85 2.54 11.79 9.85
N HIS A 86 2.39 10.74 10.64
CA HIS A 86 1.55 9.59 10.34
C HIS A 86 0.38 9.39 11.28
N SER A 87 0.42 10.00 12.48
CA SER A 87 -0.73 10.00 13.38
C SER A 87 -1.84 10.86 12.79
N SER A 88 -3.04 10.28 12.62
CA SER A 88 -4.15 10.93 11.90
C SER A 88 -5.49 10.58 12.51
N TYR A 89 -6.47 11.45 12.29
CA TYR A 89 -7.90 11.20 12.53
C TYR A 89 -8.57 10.93 11.19
N SER A 90 -9.52 10.01 11.19
CA SER A 90 -10.37 9.68 10.03
C SER A 90 -11.83 9.66 10.44
N THR A 91 -12.69 10.32 9.67
CA THR A 91 -14.15 10.25 9.80
C THR A 91 -14.66 8.84 9.52
N PRO A 92 -15.90 8.48 9.91
CA PRO A 92 -16.46 7.14 9.64
C PRO A 92 -16.41 6.76 8.14
N LYS A 93 -16.61 7.73 7.25
CA LYS A 93 -16.51 7.53 5.80
C LYS A 93 -15.07 7.21 5.40
N GLU A 94 -14.10 8.01 5.84
CA GLU A 94 -12.68 7.80 5.55
C GLU A 94 -12.17 6.48 6.14
N VAL A 95 -12.67 6.05 7.30
CA VAL A 95 -12.35 4.74 7.91
C VAL A 95 -12.75 3.60 6.98
N LYS A 96 -13.95 3.66 6.41
CA LYS A 96 -14.41 2.65 5.47
C LYS A 96 -13.52 2.61 4.21
N GLU A 97 -13.23 3.76 3.63
CA GLU A 97 -12.37 3.89 2.44
C GLU A 97 -10.94 3.39 2.69
N LEU A 98 -10.41 3.57 3.90
CA LEU A 98 -9.08 3.08 4.30
C LEU A 98 -9.06 1.56 4.56
N LYS A 99 -10.13 1.01 5.16
CA LYS A 99 -10.19 -0.41 5.53
C LYS A 99 -10.44 -1.31 4.31
N GLU A 100 -11.29 -0.91 3.35
CA GLU A 100 -11.66 -1.72 2.20
C GLU A 100 -10.46 -2.33 1.43
N PRO A 101 -9.43 -1.57 1.00
CA PRO A 101 -8.28 -2.14 0.31
C PRO A 101 -7.43 -3.05 1.20
N LEU A 102 -7.35 -2.75 2.51
CA LEU A 102 -6.58 -3.54 3.47
C LEU A 102 -7.29 -4.85 3.84
N ASP A 103 -8.62 -4.85 3.87
CA ASP A 103 -9.43 -6.06 4.11
C ASP A 103 -9.51 -6.95 2.84
N GLY A 104 -8.96 -6.47 1.71
CA GLY A 104 -8.92 -7.21 0.44
C GLY A 104 -10.27 -7.35 -0.24
N ASN A 105 -11.27 -6.53 0.11
CA ASN A 105 -12.57 -6.53 -0.54
C ASN A 105 -13.35 -5.24 -0.28
N PHE A 106 -14.29 -4.94 -1.19
CA PHE A 106 -15.32 -3.92 -0.99
C PHE A 106 -16.70 -4.45 -1.42
N GLU A 107 -17.76 -3.77 -1.05
CA GLU A 107 -19.12 -4.17 -1.40
C GLU A 107 -19.67 -3.35 -2.58
N GLY A 108 -20.12 -4.05 -3.65
CA GLY A 108 -20.60 -3.38 -4.85
C GLY A 108 -20.99 -4.35 -5.97
N ILE A 109 -20.98 -3.83 -7.21
CA ILE A 109 -21.41 -4.57 -8.39
C ILE A 109 -20.29 -5.40 -9.06
N GLY A 110 -19.00 -5.14 -8.75
CA GLY A 110 -17.86 -5.89 -9.30
C GLY A 110 -17.59 -5.60 -10.78
N VAL A 111 -17.26 -4.35 -11.09
CA VAL A 111 -16.74 -3.93 -12.40
C VAL A 111 -15.50 -3.08 -12.25
N GLN A 112 -14.52 -3.33 -13.09
CA GLN A 112 -13.46 -2.38 -13.39
C GLN A 112 -13.97 -1.44 -14.48
N PHE A 113 -13.87 -0.15 -14.27
CA PHE A 113 -14.42 0.82 -15.22
C PHE A 113 -13.54 2.06 -15.36
N ASN A 114 -13.75 2.78 -16.45
CA ASN A 114 -13.20 4.10 -16.63
C ASN A 114 -14.28 5.07 -17.14
N MET A 115 -14.02 6.38 -17.03
CA MET A 115 -14.88 7.41 -17.59
C MET A 115 -14.34 7.80 -18.97
N MET A 116 -15.19 7.80 -19.98
CA MET A 116 -14.91 8.27 -21.32
C MET A 116 -16.07 9.17 -21.78
N GLU A 117 -15.77 10.46 -22.08
CA GLU A 117 -16.75 11.43 -22.56
C GLU A 117 -18.03 11.46 -21.71
N ASP A 118 -17.87 11.63 -20.38
CA ASP A 118 -18.98 11.67 -19.42
C ASP A 118 -19.83 10.36 -19.36
N THR A 119 -19.23 9.21 -19.72
CA THR A 119 -19.89 7.90 -19.69
C THR A 119 -18.99 6.88 -19.02
N LEU A 120 -19.58 6.04 -18.16
CA LEU A 120 -18.88 4.91 -17.54
C LEU A 120 -18.78 3.75 -18.53
N ILE A 121 -17.56 3.35 -18.86
CA ILE A 121 -17.27 2.17 -19.69
C ILE A 121 -16.72 1.06 -18.82
N VAL A 122 -17.30 -0.12 -18.91
CA VAL A 122 -16.81 -1.34 -18.27
C VAL A 122 -15.57 -1.81 -19.00
N ILE A 123 -14.41 -1.76 -18.33
CA ILE A 123 -13.17 -2.33 -18.83
C ILE A 123 -13.27 -3.85 -18.77
N GLN A 124 -13.67 -4.34 -17.58
CA GLN A 124 -13.83 -5.77 -17.31
C GLN A 124 -14.73 -5.98 -16.10
N PRO A 125 -15.69 -6.91 -16.14
CA PRO A 125 -16.35 -7.40 -14.93
C PRO A 125 -15.36 -8.23 -14.11
N VAL A 126 -15.48 -8.19 -12.78
CA VAL A 126 -14.70 -9.05 -11.90
C VAL A 126 -15.13 -10.50 -12.08
N SER A 127 -14.18 -11.40 -12.29
CA SER A 127 -14.43 -12.83 -12.49
C SER A 127 -15.26 -13.43 -11.35
N ASN A 128 -16.30 -14.17 -11.70
CA ASN A 128 -17.30 -14.72 -10.78
C ASN A 128 -18.02 -13.65 -9.95
N GLY A 129 -17.89 -12.38 -10.31
CA GLY A 129 -18.53 -11.25 -9.65
C GLY A 129 -20.01 -11.07 -10.00
N PRO A 130 -20.73 -10.19 -9.27
CA PRO A 130 -22.15 -9.97 -9.49
C PRO A 130 -22.51 -9.49 -10.89
N SER A 131 -21.71 -8.61 -11.47
CA SER A 131 -21.94 -8.06 -12.82
C SER A 131 -21.71 -9.10 -13.91
N GLU A 132 -20.69 -9.93 -13.79
CA GLU A 132 -20.43 -11.02 -14.74
C GLU A 132 -21.58 -12.05 -14.72
N ARG A 133 -22.06 -12.41 -13.53
CA ARG A 133 -23.18 -13.38 -13.37
C ARG A 133 -24.48 -12.95 -14.07
N VAL A 134 -24.73 -11.65 -14.20
CA VAL A 134 -25.91 -11.14 -14.91
C VAL A 134 -25.65 -10.84 -16.39
N GLY A 135 -24.42 -11.07 -16.89
CA GLY A 135 -24.07 -10.94 -18.29
C GLY A 135 -23.61 -9.53 -18.71
N ILE A 136 -23.11 -8.72 -17.78
CA ILE A 136 -22.36 -7.49 -18.10
C ILE A 136 -21.00 -7.92 -18.63
N ILE A 137 -20.55 -7.28 -19.71
CA ILE A 137 -19.29 -7.61 -20.40
C ILE A 137 -18.41 -6.34 -20.59
N ALA A 138 -17.15 -6.57 -20.93
CA ALA A 138 -16.21 -5.51 -21.28
C ALA A 138 -16.71 -4.72 -22.52
N GLY A 139 -16.64 -3.40 -22.45
CA GLY A 139 -17.16 -2.49 -23.47
C GLY A 139 -18.60 -2.02 -23.24
N ASP A 140 -19.33 -2.57 -22.28
CA ASP A 140 -20.65 -2.07 -21.88
C ASP A 140 -20.55 -0.65 -21.32
N ARG A 141 -21.50 0.21 -21.65
CA ARG A 141 -21.63 1.58 -21.13
C ARG A 141 -22.78 1.63 -20.16
N ILE A 142 -22.49 1.85 -18.88
CA ILE A 142 -23.53 2.03 -17.87
C ILE A 142 -24.00 3.49 -17.94
N ILE A 143 -25.24 3.70 -18.33
CA ILE A 143 -25.81 5.03 -18.55
C ILE A 143 -26.78 5.48 -17.45
N SER A 144 -27.33 4.53 -16.70
CA SER A 144 -28.21 4.84 -15.55
C SER A 144 -28.05 3.84 -14.41
N VAL A 145 -28.36 4.29 -13.18
CA VAL A 145 -28.41 3.50 -11.95
C VAL A 145 -29.71 3.81 -11.22
N ASN A 146 -30.56 2.80 -10.99
CA ASN A 146 -31.89 2.95 -10.40
C ASN A 146 -32.67 4.11 -11.04
N ASP A 147 -32.82 4.07 -12.36
CA ASP A 147 -33.48 5.10 -13.18
C ASP A 147 -32.85 6.51 -13.14
N THR A 148 -31.78 6.71 -12.41
CA THR A 148 -31.02 7.96 -12.42
C THR A 148 -29.98 7.93 -13.53
N ALA A 149 -30.04 8.86 -14.48
CA ALA A 149 -29.02 9.02 -15.51
C ALA A 149 -27.66 9.37 -14.88
N ILE A 150 -26.59 8.67 -15.29
CA ILE A 150 -25.22 8.93 -14.86
C ILE A 150 -24.30 9.30 -16.01
N ALA A 151 -24.74 9.10 -17.26
CA ALA A 151 -24.03 9.50 -18.48
C ALA A 151 -24.64 10.78 -19.07
N GLY A 152 -23.81 11.65 -19.64
CA GLY A 152 -24.24 12.92 -20.27
C GLY A 152 -24.70 14.02 -19.29
N VAL A 153 -24.51 13.85 -18.00
CA VAL A 153 -24.98 14.74 -16.92
C VAL A 153 -23.85 15.34 -16.08
N LYS A 154 -22.59 15.09 -16.47
CA LYS A 154 -21.36 15.55 -15.77
C LYS A 154 -21.30 15.11 -14.30
N MET A 155 -21.83 13.93 -14.00
CA MET A 155 -21.76 13.36 -12.66
C MET A 155 -20.31 12.98 -12.32
N SER A 156 -19.85 13.32 -11.12
CA SER A 156 -18.49 12.97 -10.70
C SER A 156 -18.31 11.46 -10.56
N LYS A 157 -17.08 10.97 -10.76
CA LYS A 157 -16.75 9.56 -10.59
C LYS A 157 -17.08 9.05 -9.20
N GLU A 158 -16.85 9.88 -8.18
CA GLU A 158 -17.14 9.57 -6.77
C GLU A 158 -18.65 9.36 -6.55
N GLU A 159 -19.50 10.22 -7.15
CA GLU A 159 -20.95 10.09 -7.04
C GLU A 159 -21.47 8.86 -7.78
N ILE A 160 -20.88 8.53 -8.94
CA ILE A 160 -21.19 7.30 -9.68
C ILE A 160 -20.80 6.07 -8.83
N MET A 161 -19.57 6.05 -8.29
CA MET A 161 -19.13 4.95 -7.42
C MET A 161 -20.03 4.76 -6.21
N LYS A 162 -20.48 5.85 -5.56
CA LYS A 162 -21.39 5.80 -4.42
C LYS A 162 -22.72 5.11 -4.76
N ARG A 163 -23.23 5.27 -6.00
CA ARG A 163 -24.45 4.64 -6.49
C ARG A 163 -24.26 3.16 -6.83
N LEU A 164 -23.10 2.79 -7.36
CA LEU A 164 -22.76 1.42 -7.74
C LEU A 164 -22.40 0.56 -6.51
N ARG A 165 -21.75 1.15 -5.51
CA ARG A 165 -21.45 0.52 -4.23
C ARG A 165 -22.69 0.41 -3.35
N GLY A 166 -22.64 -0.44 -2.34
CA GLY A 166 -23.70 -0.61 -1.34
C GLY A 166 -23.63 -1.98 -0.67
N PRO A 167 -24.38 -2.19 0.42
CA PRO A 167 -24.32 -3.40 1.23
C PRO A 167 -24.57 -4.67 0.41
N LYS A 168 -23.81 -5.73 0.71
CA LYS A 168 -24.00 -7.06 0.15
C LYS A 168 -25.47 -7.50 0.26
N GLY A 169 -26.02 -8.10 -0.81
CA GLY A 169 -27.40 -8.57 -0.88
C GLY A 169 -28.40 -7.52 -1.33
N THR A 170 -28.05 -6.22 -1.37
CA THR A 170 -28.91 -5.18 -1.94
C THR A 170 -28.92 -5.23 -3.46
N LYS A 171 -30.05 -4.88 -4.07
CA LYS A 171 -30.21 -4.85 -5.53
C LYS A 171 -29.95 -3.45 -6.06
N VAL A 172 -29.43 -3.40 -7.29
CA VAL A 172 -29.31 -2.18 -8.09
C VAL A 172 -29.67 -2.49 -9.52
N GLU A 173 -30.46 -1.62 -10.14
CA GLU A 173 -30.80 -1.70 -11.56
C GLU A 173 -29.85 -0.84 -12.38
N LEU A 174 -29.31 -1.41 -13.46
CA LEU A 174 -28.39 -0.74 -14.36
C LEU A 174 -28.99 -0.66 -15.76
N GLY A 175 -29.01 0.53 -16.32
CA GLY A 175 -29.26 0.74 -17.74
C GLY A 175 -27.94 0.72 -18.51
N VAL A 176 -27.82 -0.16 -19.49
CA VAL A 176 -26.57 -0.42 -20.20
C VAL A 176 -26.77 -0.30 -21.71
N VAL A 177 -25.88 0.44 -22.36
CA VAL A 177 -25.76 0.49 -23.82
C VAL A 177 -24.59 -0.41 -24.22
N ARG A 178 -24.88 -1.36 -25.14
CA ARG A 178 -23.92 -2.33 -25.68
C ARG A 178 -23.74 -2.13 -27.18
N SER A 179 -22.49 -2.09 -27.63
CA SER A 179 -22.17 -1.95 -29.05
C SER A 179 -22.82 -3.07 -29.90
N GLY A 180 -23.55 -2.66 -30.94
CA GLY A 180 -24.28 -3.58 -31.83
C GLY A 180 -25.68 -3.95 -31.35
N ILE A 181 -26.16 -3.41 -30.22
CA ILE A 181 -27.54 -3.56 -29.73
C ILE A 181 -28.19 -2.18 -29.70
N GLY A 182 -29.31 -2.02 -30.40
CA GLY A 182 -29.99 -0.71 -30.59
C GLY A 182 -30.82 -0.27 -29.39
N GLU A 183 -31.09 -1.15 -28.42
CA GLU A 183 -31.89 -0.88 -27.23
C GLU A 183 -31.04 -0.82 -25.96
N THR A 184 -31.52 -0.11 -24.94
CA THR A 184 -30.90 -0.11 -23.63
C THR A 184 -31.22 -1.40 -22.89
N LEU A 185 -30.18 -2.16 -22.56
CA LEU A 185 -30.28 -3.37 -21.74
C LEU A 185 -30.49 -2.98 -20.28
N LYS A 186 -31.36 -3.72 -19.57
CA LYS A 186 -31.55 -3.58 -18.13
C LYS A 186 -31.01 -4.80 -17.39
N PHE A 187 -30.16 -4.55 -16.40
CA PHE A 187 -29.58 -5.58 -15.54
C PHE A 187 -29.90 -5.30 -14.08
N THR A 188 -30.45 -6.27 -13.39
CA THR A 188 -30.59 -6.21 -11.91
C THR A 188 -29.40 -6.95 -11.31
N VAL A 189 -28.50 -6.19 -10.68
CA VAL A 189 -27.32 -6.73 -10.02
C VAL A 189 -27.56 -6.81 -8.51
N VAL A 190 -27.30 -7.97 -7.92
CA VAL A 190 -27.27 -8.14 -6.46
C VAL A 190 -25.85 -7.89 -5.99
N ARG A 191 -25.64 -6.80 -5.24
CA ARG A 191 -24.30 -6.43 -4.73
C ARG A 191 -23.72 -7.52 -3.86
N ASP A 192 -22.41 -7.69 -3.94
CA ASP A 192 -21.67 -8.69 -3.19
C ASP A 192 -20.31 -8.13 -2.74
N LYS A 193 -19.57 -8.91 -1.94
CA LYS A 193 -18.16 -8.64 -1.67
C LYS A 193 -17.34 -8.86 -2.93
N ILE A 194 -16.61 -7.85 -3.32
CA ILE A 194 -15.77 -7.84 -4.52
C ILE A 194 -14.32 -7.92 -4.07
N PRO A 195 -13.57 -8.97 -4.44
CA PRO A 195 -12.17 -9.09 -4.07
C PRO A 195 -11.34 -7.94 -4.66
N VAL A 196 -10.38 -7.45 -3.87
CA VAL A 196 -9.32 -6.55 -4.29
C VAL A 196 -8.02 -7.32 -4.13
N HIS A 197 -7.43 -7.71 -5.25
CA HIS A 197 -6.17 -8.44 -5.23
C HIS A 197 -5.02 -7.53 -4.82
N SER A 198 -4.12 -8.08 -4.03
CA SER A 198 -2.88 -7.43 -3.58
C SER A 198 -1.67 -7.83 -4.43
N ILE A 199 -1.79 -8.94 -5.16
CA ILE A 199 -0.80 -9.37 -6.15
C ILE A 199 -1.18 -8.78 -7.51
N ASP A 200 -0.35 -7.86 -8.01
CA ASP A 200 -0.58 -7.21 -9.29
C ASP A 200 -0.19 -8.09 -10.48
N ALA A 201 0.87 -8.90 -10.32
CA ALA A 201 1.38 -9.72 -11.40
C ALA A 201 2.07 -10.99 -10.90
N THR A 202 1.87 -12.09 -11.64
CA THR A 202 2.51 -13.38 -11.42
C THR A 202 2.80 -14.04 -12.76
N TYR A 203 4.08 -14.20 -13.14
CA TYR A 203 4.46 -14.86 -14.38
C TYR A 203 5.93 -15.32 -14.36
N MET A 204 6.29 -16.25 -15.25
CA MET A 204 7.69 -16.63 -15.49
C MET A 204 8.37 -15.56 -16.34
N ILE A 205 9.30 -14.78 -15.75
CA ILE A 205 10.00 -13.72 -16.48
C ILE A 205 11.12 -14.27 -17.37
N ARG A 206 11.72 -15.40 -16.95
CA ARG A 206 12.70 -16.21 -17.73
C ARG A 206 12.51 -17.68 -17.33
N PRO A 207 12.99 -18.63 -18.13
CA PRO A 207 13.02 -20.03 -17.72
C PRO A 207 13.71 -20.18 -16.35
N GLY A 208 13.02 -20.79 -15.40
CA GLY A 208 13.49 -20.99 -14.03
C GLY A 208 13.38 -19.77 -13.10
N ILE A 209 12.99 -18.59 -13.59
CA ILE A 209 12.87 -17.37 -12.79
C ILE A 209 11.42 -16.87 -12.80
N GLY A 210 10.78 -16.88 -11.63
CA GLY A 210 9.46 -16.32 -11.42
C GLY A 210 9.52 -14.83 -11.05
N TYR A 211 8.45 -14.12 -11.35
CA TYR A 211 8.22 -12.74 -10.96
C TYR A 211 6.87 -12.62 -10.27
N ILE A 212 6.87 -12.03 -9.08
CA ILE A 212 5.66 -11.68 -8.32
C ILE A 212 5.75 -10.21 -7.93
N ARG A 213 4.70 -9.43 -8.26
CA ARG A 213 4.55 -8.04 -7.81
C ARG A 213 3.45 -7.94 -6.77
N ILE A 214 3.81 -7.40 -5.61
CA ILE A 214 2.86 -7.10 -4.53
C ILE A 214 2.60 -5.59 -4.52
N GLY A 215 1.36 -5.17 -4.80
CA GLY A 215 0.97 -3.75 -4.83
C GLY A 215 0.69 -3.19 -3.44
N ASN A 216 0.16 -4.00 -2.52
CA ASN A 216 -0.07 -3.63 -1.13
C ASN A 216 -0.09 -4.86 -0.21
N PHE A 217 -0.05 -4.65 1.12
CA PHE A 217 -0.16 -5.71 2.12
C PHE A 217 -1.54 -5.72 2.77
N SER A 218 -2.46 -6.48 2.21
CA SER A 218 -3.84 -6.69 2.68
C SER A 218 -3.98 -7.96 3.53
N ALA A 219 -5.19 -8.21 4.05
CA ALA A 219 -5.50 -9.43 4.78
C ALA A 219 -5.41 -10.71 3.91
N THR A 220 -5.52 -10.58 2.58
CA THR A 220 -5.50 -11.70 1.62
C THR A 220 -4.13 -11.91 0.97
N THR A 221 -3.17 -11.00 1.16
CA THR A 221 -1.87 -11.01 0.45
C THR A 221 -1.10 -12.32 0.62
N HIS A 222 -1.05 -12.86 1.84
CA HIS A 222 -0.33 -14.10 2.09
C HIS A 222 -0.92 -15.27 1.30
N GLN A 223 -2.24 -15.43 1.31
CA GLN A 223 -2.91 -16.48 0.54
C GLN A 223 -2.65 -16.32 -0.97
N GLU A 224 -2.82 -15.12 -1.50
CA GLU A 224 -2.57 -14.81 -2.93
C GLU A 224 -1.11 -15.09 -3.31
N PHE A 225 -0.17 -14.76 -2.42
CA PHE A 225 1.25 -15.03 -2.62
C PHE A 225 1.57 -16.53 -2.68
N ILE A 226 1.00 -17.34 -1.77
CA ILE A 226 1.16 -18.80 -1.77
C ILE A 226 0.59 -19.41 -3.06
N GLU A 227 -0.55 -18.93 -3.53
CA GLU A 227 -1.15 -19.37 -4.80
C GLU A 227 -0.24 -19.02 -5.97
N SER A 228 0.33 -17.81 -6.00
CA SER A 228 1.32 -17.36 -6.99
C SER A 228 2.59 -18.21 -6.97
N LEU A 229 3.15 -18.50 -5.80
CA LEU A 229 4.31 -19.40 -5.66
C LEU A 229 4.01 -20.81 -6.20
N ARG A 230 2.85 -21.35 -5.87
CA ARG A 230 2.44 -22.68 -6.33
C ARG A 230 2.31 -22.71 -7.86
N GLN A 231 1.68 -21.70 -8.44
CA GLN A 231 1.57 -21.52 -9.88
C GLN A 231 2.95 -21.51 -10.56
N LEU A 232 3.86 -20.67 -10.09
CA LEU A 232 5.20 -20.53 -10.67
C LEU A 232 6.05 -21.80 -10.49
N LYS A 233 5.97 -22.45 -9.33
CA LYS A 233 6.64 -23.74 -9.10
C LYS A 233 6.16 -24.84 -10.05
N SER A 234 4.87 -24.87 -10.37
CA SER A 234 4.33 -25.81 -11.35
C SER A 234 4.86 -25.57 -12.77
N GLN A 235 5.36 -24.35 -13.05
CA GLN A 235 5.99 -23.95 -14.32
C GLN A 235 7.51 -24.09 -14.28
N GLY A 236 8.09 -24.66 -13.21
CA GLY A 236 9.53 -24.92 -13.07
C GLY A 236 10.34 -23.76 -12.49
N MET A 237 9.71 -22.86 -11.72
CA MET A 237 10.43 -21.79 -11.02
C MET A 237 11.44 -22.36 -10.01
N GLN A 238 12.65 -21.85 -10.05
CA GLN A 238 13.76 -22.12 -9.12
C GLN A 238 14.18 -20.87 -8.34
N HIS A 239 14.03 -19.69 -8.94
CA HIS A 239 14.44 -18.40 -8.40
C HIS A 239 13.30 -17.41 -8.51
N LEU A 240 13.25 -16.39 -7.63
CA LEU A 240 12.16 -15.42 -7.54
C LEU A 240 12.66 -13.98 -7.56
N ILE A 241 12.06 -13.17 -8.41
CA ILE A 241 12.09 -11.72 -8.32
C ILE A 241 10.79 -11.27 -7.62
N LEU A 242 10.92 -10.67 -6.44
CA LEU A 242 9.82 -10.11 -5.66
C LEU A 242 9.79 -8.59 -5.85
N ASP A 243 8.79 -8.07 -6.54
CA ASP A 243 8.67 -6.64 -6.82
C ASP A 243 7.78 -5.94 -5.79
N LEU A 244 8.39 -5.02 -5.05
CA LEU A 244 7.77 -4.13 -4.06
C LEU A 244 7.87 -2.65 -4.45
N GLN A 245 8.17 -2.34 -5.71
CA GLN A 245 8.19 -0.97 -6.21
C GLN A 245 6.79 -0.34 -6.07
N GLU A 246 6.73 0.93 -5.65
CA GLU A 246 5.49 1.69 -5.41
C GLU A 246 4.57 1.11 -4.32
N ASN A 247 5.03 0.10 -3.56
CA ASN A 247 4.25 -0.51 -2.49
C ASN A 247 4.35 0.31 -1.19
N GLY A 248 3.30 1.03 -0.84
CA GLY A 248 3.21 1.86 0.38
C GLY A 248 3.07 1.09 1.69
N GLY A 249 3.05 -0.25 1.65
CA GLY A 249 2.88 -1.11 2.81
C GLY A 249 1.45 -1.62 3.01
N GLY A 250 1.03 -1.75 4.25
CA GLY A 250 -0.27 -2.28 4.66
C GLY A 250 -0.20 -2.93 6.05
N TYR A 251 -0.81 -4.10 6.22
CA TYR A 251 -0.82 -4.80 7.50
C TYR A 251 0.56 -5.40 7.86
N LEU A 252 1.01 -5.11 9.08
CA LEU A 252 2.24 -5.69 9.66
C LEU A 252 2.22 -7.24 9.59
N LYS A 253 1.08 -7.83 9.98
CA LYS A 253 0.93 -9.29 9.96
C LYS A 253 1.16 -9.87 8.56
N ALA A 254 0.60 -9.26 7.53
CA ALA A 254 0.78 -9.72 6.16
C ALA A 254 2.26 -9.67 5.72
N ALA A 255 3.00 -8.63 6.12
CA ALA A 255 4.44 -8.54 5.86
C ALA A 255 5.24 -9.62 6.61
N VAL A 256 4.88 -9.88 7.88
CA VAL A 256 5.50 -10.97 8.67
C VAL A 256 5.23 -12.32 8.01
N ASP A 257 3.98 -12.59 7.62
CA ASP A 257 3.60 -13.86 6.98
C ASP A 257 4.31 -14.06 5.62
N ILE A 258 4.51 -12.99 4.84
CA ILE A 258 5.28 -13.05 3.59
C ILE A 258 6.77 -13.27 3.84
N ALA A 259 7.37 -12.57 4.82
CA ALA A 259 8.79 -12.76 5.14
C ALA A 259 9.07 -14.16 5.68
N ASP A 260 8.13 -14.74 6.43
CA ASP A 260 8.18 -16.10 6.96
C ASP A 260 8.33 -17.18 5.87
N GLU A 261 7.81 -16.91 4.66
CA GLU A 261 7.92 -17.84 3.53
C GLU A 261 9.36 -18.03 3.01
N PHE A 262 10.26 -17.15 3.40
CA PHE A 262 11.66 -17.14 2.94
C PHE A 262 12.67 -17.57 4.00
N LEU A 263 12.32 -17.53 5.28
CA LEU A 263 13.25 -17.57 6.41
C LEU A 263 13.20 -18.89 7.18
N HIS A 264 14.30 -19.24 7.85
CA HIS A 264 14.40 -20.44 8.64
C HIS A 264 13.77 -20.26 10.02
N ARG A 265 13.44 -21.37 10.66
CA ARG A 265 12.85 -21.37 11.99
C ARG A 265 13.72 -20.61 13.00
N GLY A 266 13.11 -19.61 13.64
CA GLY A 266 13.74 -18.79 14.67
C GLY A 266 14.41 -17.54 14.16
N ASP A 267 14.57 -17.37 12.83
CA ASP A 267 15.08 -16.12 12.25
C ASP A 267 14.17 -14.96 12.62
N LEU A 268 14.76 -13.88 13.10
CA LEU A 268 14.03 -12.66 13.42
C LEU A 268 13.60 -11.99 12.11
N ILE A 269 12.31 -11.66 11.99
CA ILE A 269 11.76 -10.94 10.86
C ILE A 269 11.78 -9.43 11.13
N VAL A 270 11.27 -9.04 12.29
CA VAL A 270 11.15 -7.65 12.73
C VAL A 270 10.87 -7.63 14.21
N TYR A 271 11.28 -6.59 14.92
CA TYR A 271 10.75 -6.33 16.25
C TYR A 271 10.21 -4.92 16.38
N THR A 272 9.24 -4.74 17.27
CA THR A 272 8.64 -3.44 17.59
C THR A 272 9.00 -3.03 19.01
N ASN A 273 9.23 -1.74 19.25
CA ASN A 273 9.50 -1.21 20.58
C ASN A 273 9.01 0.23 20.70
N GLY A 274 8.33 0.55 21.79
CA GLY A 274 7.79 1.89 22.05
C GLY A 274 7.78 2.25 23.53
N ARG A 275 7.60 3.52 23.84
CA ARG A 275 7.63 4.04 25.22
C ARG A 275 6.65 3.33 26.18
N LYS A 276 5.48 2.95 25.69
CA LYS A 276 4.40 2.28 26.44
C LYS A 276 4.04 0.91 25.87
N VAL A 277 4.75 0.48 24.83
CA VAL A 277 4.59 -0.81 24.16
C VAL A 277 5.92 -1.53 24.32
N PRO A 278 5.97 -2.63 25.07
CA PRO A 278 7.21 -3.38 25.24
C PRO A 278 7.69 -3.97 23.92
N ARG A 279 8.97 -4.32 23.86
CA ARG A 279 9.52 -5.01 22.71
C ARG A 279 8.74 -6.29 22.42
N THR A 280 8.39 -6.45 21.16
CA THR A 280 7.72 -7.64 20.63
C THR A 280 8.47 -8.10 19.40
N ASP A 281 8.99 -9.33 19.46
CA ASP A 281 9.74 -9.95 18.38
C ASP A 281 8.81 -10.81 17.52
N TYR A 282 8.95 -10.73 16.19
CA TYR A 282 8.29 -11.57 15.20
C TYR A 282 9.35 -12.42 14.54
N THR A 283 9.24 -13.74 14.68
CA THR A 283 10.22 -14.72 14.18
C THR A 283 9.58 -15.69 13.22
N ALA A 284 10.38 -16.21 12.29
CA ALA A 284 9.96 -17.20 11.33
C ALA A 284 9.67 -18.56 11.98
N ASN A 285 8.64 -19.23 11.46
CA ASN A 285 8.22 -20.55 11.94
C ASN A 285 8.96 -21.73 11.27
N GLY A 286 9.65 -21.48 10.13
CA GLY A 286 10.44 -22.44 9.37
C GLY A 286 9.61 -23.41 8.54
N ASN A 287 8.40 -23.03 8.13
CA ASN A 287 7.54 -23.82 7.24
C ASN A 287 7.30 -23.09 5.91
N GLY A 288 8.18 -22.14 5.55
CA GLY A 288 8.05 -21.30 4.39
C GLY A 288 8.03 -22.07 3.07
N ALA A 289 7.21 -21.60 2.13
CA ALA A 289 7.09 -22.22 0.83
C ALA A 289 8.25 -21.91 -0.12
N PHE A 290 9.13 -20.94 0.20
CA PHE A 290 10.27 -20.54 -0.63
C PHE A 290 11.54 -20.27 0.18
N MET A 291 11.95 -21.21 1.03
CA MET A 291 13.18 -21.13 1.83
C MET A 291 14.44 -21.34 0.99
N ASP A 292 14.33 -22.08 -0.12
CA ASP A 292 15.43 -22.35 -1.04
C ASP A 292 15.29 -21.53 -2.33
N GLY A 293 16.38 -21.43 -3.08
CA GLY A 293 16.42 -20.67 -4.33
C GLY A 293 16.82 -19.20 -4.10
N ARG A 294 17.28 -18.54 -5.16
CA ARG A 294 17.70 -17.13 -5.11
C ARG A 294 16.48 -16.21 -5.05
N VAL A 295 16.59 -15.14 -4.27
CA VAL A 295 15.57 -14.11 -4.12
C VAL A 295 16.19 -12.75 -4.40
N VAL A 296 15.57 -11.99 -5.32
CA VAL A 296 15.90 -10.57 -5.53
C VAL A 296 14.66 -9.75 -5.26
N VAL A 297 14.76 -8.79 -4.36
CA VAL A 297 13.68 -7.86 -4.01
C VAL A 297 13.87 -6.55 -4.74
N LEU A 298 12.85 -6.10 -5.49
CA LEU A 298 12.88 -4.81 -6.19
C LEU A 298 12.23 -3.74 -5.33
N VAL A 299 12.91 -2.61 -5.21
CA VAL A 299 12.45 -1.49 -4.38
C VAL A 299 12.66 -0.14 -5.04
N ASP A 300 11.89 0.85 -4.60
CA ASP A 300 12.06 2.25 -5.00
C ASP A 300 11.74 3.21 -3.84
N GLY A 301 11.80 4.52 -4.09
CA GLY A 301 11.54 5.54 -3.07
C GLY A 301 10.12 5.57 -2.51
N TYR A 302 9.17 4.85 -3.10
CA TYR A 302 7.79 4.69 -2.63
C TYR A 302 7.56 3.38 -1.88
N THR A 303 8.50 2.44 -1.94
CA THR A 303 8.48 1.22 -1.11
C THR A 303 8.55 1.60 0.36
N ALA A 304 7.49 1.31 1.14
CA ALA A 304 7.34 1.84 2.50
C ALA A 304 6.74 0.84 3.49
N SER A 305 7.02 1.04 4.79
CA SER A 305 6.31 0.38 5.90
C SER A 305 6.39 -1.16 5.85
N ALA A 306 5.26 -1.87 5.67
CA ALA A 306 5.20 -3.33 5.56
C ALA A 306 6.12 -3.88 4.45
N ALA A 307 6.24 -3.19 3.32
CA ALA A 307 7.18 -3.55 2.26
C ALA A 307 8.64 -3.45 2.71
N GLU A 308 8.97 -2.46 3.55
CA GLU A 308 10.31 -2.32 4.13
C GLU A 308 10.60 -3.38 5.20
N ILE A 309 9.57 -3.93 5.87
CA ILE A 309 9.73 -5.06 6.80
C ILE A 309 10.19 -6.30 6.03
N VAL A 310 9.51 -6.66 4.94
CA VAL A 310 9.90 -7.79 4.09
C VAL A 310 11.30 -7.59 3.51
N THR A 311 11.55 -6.40 2.94
CA THR A 311 12.85 -6.06 2.36
C THR A 311 13.98 -6.14 3.38
N GLY A 312 13.77 -5.55 4.58
CA GLY A 312 14.75 -5.54 5.65
C GLY A 312 15.01 -6.92 6.24
N ALA A 313 13.98 -7.74 6.38
CA ALA A 313 14.12 -9.11 6.84
C ALA A 313 14.96 -9.95 5.87
N ILE A 314 14.68 -9.86 4.56
CA ILE A 314 15.42 -10.59 3.52
C ILE A 314 16.87 -10.10 3.44
N GLN A 315 17.11 -8.79 3.49
CA GLN A 315 18.45 -8.21 3.41
C GLN A 315 19.29 -8.54 4.65
N ASP A 316 18.74 -8.30 5.86
CA ASP A 316 19.50 -8.44 7.10
C ASP A 316 19.81 -9.90 7.47
N GLN A 317 18.96 -10.84 7.03
CA GLN A 317 19.20 -12.28 7.19
C GLN A 317 20.09 -12.86 6.07
N ASP A 318 20.58 -12.03 5.14
CA ASP A 318 21.33 -12.47 3.96
C ASP A 318 20.57 -13.51 3.11
N ARG A 319 19.25 -13.52 3.21
CA ARG A 319 18.39 -14.47 2.48
C ARG A 319 18.28 -14.13 0.99
N GLY A 320 18.47 -12.88 0.63
CA GLY A 320 18.38 -12.39 -0.73
C GLY A 320 19.00 -11.01 -0.90
N LEU A 321 19.00 -10.53 -2.13
CA LEU A 321 19.60 -9.25 -2.53
C LEU A 321 18.51 -8.23 -2.90
N VAL A 322 18.76 -6.98 -2.59
CA VAL A 322 17.85 -5.87 -2.86
C VAL A 322 18.38 -5.04 -4.03
N VAL A 323 17.53 -4.80 -5.02
CA VAL A 323 17.88 -4.05 -6.25
C VAL A 323 16.94 -2.87 -6.43
N GLY A 324 17.46 -1.71 -6.76
CA GLY A 324 16.64 -0.53 -7.04
C GLY A 324 17.14 0.76 -6.43
N ARG A 325 16.28 1.49 -5.75
CA ARG A 325 16.58 2.77 -5.08
C ARG A 325 16.23 2.71 -3.62
N ARG A 326 16.87 3.57 -2.81
CA ARG A 326 16.61 3.66 -1.37
C ARG A 326 15.11 3.83 -1.08
N THR A 327 14.60 3.02 -0.16
CA THR A 327 13.17 3.00 0.20
C THR A 327 12.73 4.27 0.94
N PHE A 328 11.44 4.38 1.22
CA PHE A 328 10.83 5.58 1.81
C PHE A 328 11.35 5.92 3.20
N GLY A 329 11.57 4.92 4.06
CA GLY A 329 12.00 5.12 5.44
C GLY A 329 10.86 5.36 6.43
N LYS A 330 9.81 4.52 6.41
CA LYS A 330 8.73 4.55 7.39
C LYS A 330 8.89 3.40 8.38
N GLY A 331 9.55 3.66 9.51
CA GLY A 331 9.77 2.72 10.61
C GLY A 331 8.84 2.91 11.82
N LEU A 332 7.62 3.43 11.59
CA LEU A 332 6.62 3.73 12.63
C LEU A 332 5.47 2.72 12.60
N VAL A 333 5.09 2.21 13.77
CA VAL A 333 3.93 1.33 13.95
C VAL A 333 2.73 2.15 14.39
N GLN A 334 1.68 2.17 13.57
CA GLN A 334 0.41 2.80 13.90
C GLN A 334 -0.59 1.77 14.44
N ARG A 335 -1.34 2.17 15.48
CA ARG A 335 -2.50 1.43 15.97
C ARG A 335 -3.76 2.20 15.63
N PRO A 336 -4.73 1.56 14.96
CA PRO A 336 -6.08 2.10 14.84
C PRO A 336 -6.78 2.03 16.20
N ILE A 337 -7.45 3.11 16.58
CA ILE A 337 -8.26 3.25 17.80
C ILE A 337 -9.62 3.74 17.34
N ASP A 338 -10.60 2.84 17.31
CA ASP A 338 -11.97 3.18 16.91
C ASP A 338 -12.63 4.04 18.00
N LEU A 339 -13.35 5.08 17.58
CA LEU A 339 -14.13 5.97 18.44
C LEU A 339 -15.61 5.57 18.40
N PRO A 340 -16.42 5.98 19.41
CA PRO A 340 -17.82 5.54 19.54
C PRO A 340 -18.74 5.91 18.36
N ASP A 341 -18.41 6.97 17.64
CA ASP A 341 -19.15 7.47 16.46
C ASP A 341 -18.76 6.77 15.15
N GLY A 342 -17.84 5.80 15.20
CA GLY A 342 -17.31 5.10 14.03
C GLY A 342 -16.13 5.80 13.35
N SER A 343 -15.71 6.95 13.84
CA SER A 343 -14.45 7.59 13.46
C SER A 343 -13.26 6.88 14.10
N MET A 344 -12.02 7.20 13.69
CA MET A 344 -10.83 6.48 14.13
C MET A 344 -9.62 7.41 14.30
N ILE A 345 -8.88 7.20 15.36
CA ILE A 345 -7.54 7.74 15.52
C ILE A 345 -6.53 6.65 15.14
N ARG A 346 -5.71 6.92 14.15
CA ARG A 346 -4.52 6.11 13.84
C ARG A 346 -3.32 6.73 14.52
N LEU A 347 -2.84 6.11 15.59
CA LEU A 347 -1.80 6.66 16.47
C LEU A 347 -0.49 5.88 16.35
N THR A 348 0.63 6.57 16.19
CA THR A 348 1.96 5.98 16.28
C THR A 348 2.26 5.59 17.73
N ILE A 349 2.51 4.29 17.97
CA ILE A 349 2.72 3.73 19.30
C ILE A 349 4.11 3.13 19.51
N ALA A 350 4.82 2.79 18.44
CA ALA A 350 6.14 2.16 18.49
C ALA A 350 6.95 2.48 17.22
N HIS A 351 8.25 2.20 17.28
CA HIS A 351 9.10 2.02 16.11
C HIS A 351 9.21 0.54 15.80
N TYR A 352 9.52 0.19 14.55
CA TYR A 352 9.99 -1.14 14.22
C TYR A 352 11.44 -1.13 13.79
N TYR A 353 12.09 -2.25 13.99
CA TYR A 353 13.50 -2.49 13.78
C TYR A 353 13.68 -3.77 12.97
N THR A 354 14.59 -3.75 12.01
CA THR A 354 14.94 -4.92 11.20
C THR A 354 15.78 -5.91 12.02
N PRO A 355 16.06 -7.12 11.53
CA PRO A 355 16.83 -8.13 12.27
C PRO A 355 18.19 -7.66 12.77
N SER A 356 18.90 -6.84 12.02
CA SER A 356 20.19 -6.25 12.43
C SER A 356 20.08 -5.22 13.56
N GLY A 357 18.86 -4.85 13.95
CA GLY A 357 18.59 -3.87 15.00
C GLY A 357 18.49 -2.42 14.51
N ARG A 358 18.63 -2.16 13.21
CA ARG A 358 18.51 -0.81 12.67
C ARG A 358 17.05 -0.34 12.61
N CYS A 359 16.82 0.90 13.04
CA CYS A 359 15.59 1.61 12.80
C CYS A 359 15.68 2.33 11.45
N ILE A 360 14.80 2.00 10.53
CA ILE A 360 14.82 2.59 9.18
C ILE A 360 14.07 3.90 9.07
N GLN A 361 13.44 4.37 10.17
CA GLN A 361 12.66 5.60 10.16
C GLN A 361 13.51 6.79 9.73
N LYS A 362 13.11 7.45 8.63
CA LYS A 362 13.75 8.70 8.22
C LYS A 362 13.47 9.81 9.23
N PRO A 363 14.40 10.76 9.42
CA PRO A 363 14.21 11.86 10.35
C PRO A 363 12.94 12.65 10.04
N TYR A 364 12.25 13.09 11.09
CA TYR A 364 11.15 14.03 10.99
C TYR A 364 11.15 15.00 12.16
N LYS A 365 10.60 16.18 11.94
CA LYS A 365 10.41 17.18 12.97
C LYS A 365 8.95 17.18 13.41
N LYS A 366 8.73 17.09 14.72
CA LYS A 366 7.37 17.12 15.29
C LYS A 366 6.66 18.40 14.87
N GLY A 367 5.45 18.25 14.36
CA GLY A 367 4.62 19.36 13.88
C GLY A 367 4.97 19.88 12.48
N ASP A 368 5.93 19.29 11.80
CA ASP A 368 6.35 19.65 10.44
C ASP A 368 6.12 18.50 9.44
N ALA A 369 4.85 18.28 9.10
CA ALA A 369 4.50 17.28 8.10
C ALA A 369 4.86 17.70 6.67
N LYS A 370 5.03 19.00 6.42
CA LYS A 370 5.30 19.54 5.07
C LYS A 370 6.70 19.16 4.60
N ASP A 371 7.72 19.37 5.43
CA ASP A 371 9.10 18.98 5.11
C ASP A 371 9.20 17.46 4.87
N TYR A 372 8.54 16.67 5.71
CA TYR A 372 8.48 15.22 5.56
C TYR A 372 7.86 14.77 4.24
N ALA A 373 6.80 15.46 3.78
CA ALA A 373 6.14 15.17 2.51
C ALA A 373 7.00 15.55 1.29
N MET A 374 7.89 16.52 1.44
CA MET A 374 8.80 16.97 0.37
C MET A 374 10.04 16.10 0.17
N ASP A 375 10.20 15.04 0.95
CA ASP A 375 11.40 14.17 0.94
C ASP A 375 11.77 13.68 -0.47
N MET A 376 10.82 13.15 -1.25
CA MET A 376 11.09 12.67 -2.61
C MET A 376 11.56 13.80 -3.55
N VAL A 377 11.00 14.99 -3.41
CA VAL A 377 11.43 16.16 -4.17
C VAL A 377 12.85 16.57 -3.76
N ASN A 378 13.16 16.51 -2.47
CA ASN A 378 14.49 16.82 -1.94
C ASN A 378 15.52 15.79 -2.40
N ARG A 379 15.19 14.48 -2.40
CA ARG A 379 16.04 13.41 -2.95
C ARG A 379 16.34 13.61 -4.44
N LEU A 380 15.36 14.04 -5.23
CA LEU A 380 15.58 14.35 -6.64
C LEU A 380 16.51 15.56 -6.81
N LYS A 381 16.29 16.65 -6.03
CA LYS A 381 17.12 17.86 -6.08
C LYS A 381 18.55 17.64 -5.62
N SER A 382 18.77 16.77 -4.63
CA SER A 382 20.12 16.42 -4.14
C SER A 382 20.89 15.50 -5.10
N GLY A 383 20.23 14.96 -6.13
CA GLY A 383 20.83 13.98 -7.05
C GLY A 383 20.76 12.54 -6.54
N GLU A 384 20.21 12.28 -5.35
CA GLU A 384 20.14 10.93 -4.77
C GLU A 384 19.42 9.92 -5.66
N LEU A 385 18.39 10.34 -6.41
CA LEU A 385 17.66 9.42 -7.29
C LEU A 385 18.41 9.10 -8.58
N THR A 386 19.43 9.85 -8.94
CA THR A 386 20.13 9.76 -10.24
C THR A 386 21.60 9.38 -10.12
N ASN A 387 22.19 9.48 -8.91
CA ASN A 387 23.59 9.14 -8.67
C ASN A 387 23.77 8.57 -7.25
N ALA A 388 24.35 7.37 -7.15
CA ALA A 388 24.66 6.71 -5.88
C ALA A 388 25.60 7.55 -4.99
N ASP A 389 26.59 8.24 -5.58
CA ASP A 389 27.57 9.06 -4.84
C ASP A 389 26.95 10.24 -4.12
N SER A 390 25.71 10.61 -4.45
CA SER A 390 24.95 11.65 -3.76
C SER A 390 24.26 11.16 -2.49
N ILE A 391 24.39 9.87 -2.15
CA ILE A 391 23.77 9.26 -0.97
C ILE A 391 24.80 9.26 0.16
N HIS A 392 24.51 10.02 1.23
CA HIS A 392 25.38 10.10 2.38
C HIS A 392 24.72 9.48 3.61
N PHE A 393 25.44 8.59 4.25
CA PHE A 393 25.02 7.93 5.48
C PHE A 393 25.84 8.46 6.67
N VAL A 394 25.21 8.41 7.85
CA VAL A 394 25.86 8.77 9.10
C VAL A 394 26.52 7.52 9.68
N ASP A 395 27.83 7.55 9.96
CA ASP A 395 28.57 6.39 10.46
C ASP A 395 27.98 5.78 11.75
N SER A 396 27.36 6.59 12.60
CA SER A 396 26.67 6.11 13.81
C SER A 396 25.42 5.27 13.53
N LEU A 397 24.96 5.21 12.26
CA LEU A 397 23.81 4.44 11.82
C LEU A 397 24.22 3.24 10.94
N LYS A 398 25.49 2.88 10.98
CA LYS A 398 26.05 1.70 10.31
C LYS A 398 25.77 0.45 11.13
N TYR A 399 25.28 -0.59 10.45
CA TYR A 399 24.99 -1.92 10.98
C TYR A 399 25.56 -2.97 10.04
N GLU A 400 25.47 -4.23 10.40
CA GLU A 400 25.89 -5.37 9.59
C GLU A 400 24.75 -6.38 9.45
N THR A 401 24.66 -7.05 8.30
CA THR A 401 23.78 -8.21 8.12
C THR A 401 24.25 -9.36 8.99
N LEU A 402 23.38 -10.34 9.24
CA LEU A 402 23.61 -11.31 10.33
C LEU A 402 24.54 -12.47 9.95
N CYS A 403 24.62 -12.83 8.66
CA CYS A 403 25.43 -13.96 8.19
C CYS A 403 26.69 -13.53 7.45
N GLU A 404 26.56 -12.70 6.44
CA GLU A 404 27.64 -12.26 5.56
C GLU A 404 28.35 -10.99 6.05
N HIS A 405 27.84 -10.37 7.12
CA HIS A 405 28.38 -9.14 7.72
C HIS A 405 28.51 -7.99 6.73
N ARG A 406 27.60 -7.91 5.74
CA ARG A 406 27.53 -6.80 4.79
C ARG A 406 27.11 -5.52 5.50
N THR A 407 27.69 -4.41 5.10
CA THR A 407 27.31 -3.11 5.67
C THR A 407 25.90 -2.71 5.24
N VAL A 408 25.06 -2.33 6.20
CA VAL A 408 23.71 -1.77 5.98
C VAL A 408 23.52 -0.54 6.88
N TYR A 409 22.57 0.32 6.52
CA TYR A 409 22.38 1.60 7.20
C TYR A 409 20.96 1.74 7.75
N GLY A 410 20.83 2.42 8.89
CA GLY A 410 19.57 2.84 9.48
C GLY A 410 19.24 4.32 9.22
N GLY A 411 18.10 4.78 9.76
CA GLY A 411 17.77 6.21 9.82
C GLY A 411 17.27 6.86 8.53
N GLY A 412 16.94 6.07 7.48
CA GLY A 412 16.53 6.71 6.23
C GLY A 412 15.96 5.77 5.17
N GLY A 413 15.35 4.66 5.56
CA GLY A 413 14.90 3.60 4.66
C GLY A 413 15.96 2.52 4.46
N ILE A 414 15.69 1.61 3.54
CA ILE A 414 16.58 0.51 3.19
C ILE A 414 17.35 0.89 1.93
N MET A 415 18.68 0.90 2.03
CA MET A 415 19.55 1.04 0.86
C MET A 415 19.62 -0.30 0.13
N PRO A 416 19.38 -0.35 -1.20
CA PRO A 416 19.53 -1.58 -1.96
C PRO A 416 20.98 -2.01 -2.05
N ASP A 417 21.21 -3.32 -2.17
CA ASP A 417 22.54 -3.90 -2.42
C ASP A 417 23.07 -3.52 -3.81
N TYR A 418 22.16 -3.38 -4.77
CA TYR A 418 22.46 -2.88 -6.11
C TYR A 418 21.62 -1.65 -6.42
N TYR A 419 22.24 -0.51 -6.36
CA TYR A 419 21.58 0.74 -6.70
C TYR A 419 21.39 0.88 -8.21
N VAL A 420 20.16 1.26 -8.62
CA VAL A 420 19.81 1.55 -10.01
C VAL A 420 19.33 2.99 -10.11
N PRO A 421 20.06 3.89 -10.77
CA PRO A 421 19.66 5.29 -10.90
C PRO A 421 18.35 5.44 -11.67
N LEU A 422 17.61 6.52 -11.37
CA LEU A 422 16.44 6.90 -12.14
C LEU A 422 16.89 7.46 -13.49
N ASP A 423 16.49 6.81 -14.56
CA ASP A 423 16.66 7.38 -15.89
C ASP A 423 15.66 8.52 -16.13
N THR A 424 16.12 9.74 -15.97
CA THR A 424 15.33 10.94 -16.22
C THR A 424 15.15 11.25 -17.70
N THR A 425 15.85 10.51 -18.59
CA THR A 425 15.81 10.74 -20.03
C THR A 425 14.76 9.90 -20.74
N LEU A 426 14.30 8.81 -20.11
CA LEU A 426 13.27 7.92 -20.63
C LEU A 426 11.93 8.63 -20.80
N TYR A 427 11.59 9.49 -19.82
CA TYR A 427 10.34 10.23 -19.79
C TYR A 427 10.59 11.67 -20.24
N THR A 428 10.39 11.94 -21.52
CA THR A 428 10.48 13.32 -22.04
C THR A 428 9.43 14.24 -21.37
N PRO A 429 9.63 15.56 -21.34
CA PRO A 429 8.60 16.50 -20.88
C PRO A 429 7.26 16.32 -21.59
N PHE A 430 7.28 16.05 -22.89
CA PHE A 430 6.10 15.78 -23.68
C PHE A 430 5.36 14.53 -23.17
N HIS A 431 6.07 13.40 -22.98
CA HIS A 431 5.47 12.18 -22.44
C HIS A 431 4.84 12.41 -21.07
N ARG A 432 5.56 13.09 -20.15
CA ARG A 432 5.04 13.39 -18.80
C ARG A 432 3.75 14.22 -18.84
N GLN A 433 3.64 15.19 -19.75
CA GLN A 433 2.43 16.00 -19.89
C GLN A 433 1.25 15.19 -20.47
N LEU A 434 1.51 14.33 -21.46
CA LEU A 434 0.49 13.41 -22.00
C LEU A 434 -0.05 12.48 -20.91
N ALA A 435 0.84 11.92 -20.09
CA ALA A 435 0.49 11.03 -18.97
C ALA A 435 -0.28 11.79 -17.88
N ALA A 436 0.19 12.98 -17.47
CA ALA A 436 -0.44 13.79 -16.43
C ALA A 436 -1.88 14.22 -16.78
N LYS A 437 -2.15 14.46 -18.06
CA LYS A 437 -3.51 14.75 -18.56
C LYS A 437 -4.33 13.50 -18.88
N GLY A 438 -3.80 12.30 -18.67
CA GLY A 438 -4.49 11.02 -18.91
C GLY A 438 -4.73 10.71 -20.40
N ILE A 439 -4.11 11.45 -21.32
CA ILE A 439 -4.34 11.34 -22.77
C ILE A 439 -3.97 9.94 -23.27
N ILE A 440 -2.84 9.40 -22.81
CA ILE A 440 -2.36 8.06 -23.19
C ILE A 440 -3.42 7.00 -22.86
N ILE A 441 -3.91 7.01 -21.61
CA ILE A 441 -4.92 6.05 -21.15
C ILE A 441 -6.23 6.22 -21.91
N GLN A 442 -6.69 7.45 -22.13
CA GLN A 442 -7.95 7.72 -22.83
C GLN A 442 -7.91 7.25 -24.28
N GLN A 443 -6.83 7.53 -25.02
CA GLN A 443 -6.69 7.08 -26.40
C GLN A 443 -6.54 5.57 -26.50
N ASN A 444 -5.84 4.94 -25.55
CA ASN A 444 -5.77 3.49 -25.47
C ASN A 444 -7.15 2.87 -25.28
N LEU A 445 -7.94 3.36 -24.32
CA LEU A 445 -9.28 2.86 -24.06
C LEU A 445 -10.20 3.00 -25.29
N ARG A 446 -10.15 4.16 -25.94
CA ARG A 446 -10.92 4.40 -27.18
C ARG A 446 -10.51 3.44 -28.28
N PHE A 447 -9.23 3.21 -28.44
CA PHE A 447 -8.71 2.26 -29.44
C PHE A 447 -9.15 0.82 -29.13
N VAL A 448 -8.97 0.37 -27.90
CA VAL A 448 -9.36 -0.99 -27.49
C VAL A 448 -10.88 -1.19 -27.58
N ASP A 449 -11.69 -0.19 -27.21
CA ASP A 449 -13.14 -0.26 -27.33
C ASP A 449 -13.59 -0.48 -28.78
N ASN A 450 -13.00 0.27 -29.71
CA ASN A 450 -13.33 0.18 -31.13
C ASN A 450 -12.85 -1.14 -31.80
N HIS A 451 -11.73 -1.70 -31.34
CA HIS A 451 -11.08 -2.84 -31.98
C HIS A 451 -11.10 -4.13 -31.15
N ARG A 452 -11.80 -4.16 -30.00
CA ARG A 452 -11.77 -5.29 -29.04
C ARG A 452 -12.09 -6.63 -29.69
N LYS A 453 -13.10 -6.70 -30.55
CA LYS A 453 -13.48 -7.95 -31.22
C LYS A 453 -12.38 -8.46 -32.14
N GLU A 454 -11.78 -7.58 -32.91
CA GLU A 454 -10.68 -7.89 -33.84
C GLU A 454 -9.42 -8.31 -33.07
N LEU A 455 -9.06 -7.55 -32.02
CA LEU A 455 -7.91 -7.86 -31.18
C LEU A 455 -8.05 -9.24 -30.55
N LYS A 456 -9.19 -9.54 -29.91
CA LYS A 456 -9.44 -10.86 -29.31
C LYS A 456 -9.55 -12.00 -30.34
N ALA A 457 -10.01 -11.72 -31.52
CA ALA A 457 -10.09 -12.74 -32.59
C ALA A 457 -8.70 -13.07 -33.15
N ARG A 458 -7.86 -12.03 -33.37
CA ARG A 458 -6.51 -12.19 -33.94
C ARG A 458 -5.50 -12.67 -32.90
N TRP A 459 -5.53 -12.15 -31.69
CA TRP A 459 -4.55 -12.42 -30.65
C TRP A 459 -5.17 -13.29 -29.54
N LYS A 460 -5.13 -14.60 -29.74
CA LYS A 460 -5.64 -15.59 -28.77
C LYS A 460 -4.61 -15.99 -27.73
N ASP A 461 -3.33 -15.95 -28.12
CA ASP A 461 -2.19 -16.26 -27.28
C ASP A 461 -1.39 -14.98 -26.98
N PHE A 462 -1.12 -14.80 -25.69
CA PHE A 462 -0.35 -13.64 -25.23
C PHE A 462 1.10 -13.66 -25.69
N ALA A 463 1.75 -14.83 -25.79
CA ALA A 463 3.12 -14.92 -26.25
C ALA A 463 3.26 -14.45 -27.71
N ASP A 464 2.31 -14.84 -28.58
CA ASP A 464 2.24 -14.34 -29.97
C ASP A 464 2.01 -12.82 -30.00
N PHE A 465 1.06 -12.31 -29.19
CA PHE A 465 0.85 -10.86 -29.07
C PHE A 465 2.10 -10.13 -28.58
N LYS A 466 2.72 -10.62 -27.52
CA LYS A 466 3.93 -10.02 -26.95
C LYS A 466 5.06 -9.94 -27.97
N GLN A 467 5.23 -10.97 -28.78
CA GLN A 467 6.30 -11.01 -29.79
C GLN A 467 5.96 -10.20 -31.04
N ASN A 468 4.76 -10.30 -31.57
CA ASN A 468 4.43 -9.90 -32.95
C ASN A 468 3.49 -8.69 -33.06
N TYR A 469 2.82 -8.25 -31.96
CA TYR A 469 1.94 -7.10 -32.03
C TYR A 469 2.74 -5.80 -32.09
N GLU A 470 2.44 -5.00 -33.09
CA GLU A 470 2.94 -3.63 -33.21
C GLU A 470 1.80 -2.63 -33.03
N VAL A 471 2.06 -1.58 -32.25
CA VAL A 471 1.09 -0.50 -32.05
C VAL A 471 0.94 0.27 -33.36
N PRO A 472 -0.28 0.36 -33.92
CA PRO A 472 -0.49 1.03 -35.21
C PRO A 472 -0.15 2.53 -35.11
N GLN A 473 0.42 3.08 -36.21
CA GLN A 473 0.78 4.50 -36.28
C GLN A 473 -0.42 5.40 -36.01
N SER A 474 -1.61 5.03 -36.51
CA SER A 474 -2.86 5.77 -36.28
C SER A 474 -3.20 5.99 -34.81
N LEU A 475 -2.85 5.05 -33.91
CA LEU A 475 -3.07 5.23 -32.48
C LEU A 475 -2.05 6.23 -31.89
N ILE A 476 -0.81 6.20 -32.33
CA ILE A 476 0.21 7.18 -31.93
C ILE A 476 -0.19 8.58 -32.40
N ASP A 477 -0.62 8.70 -33.66
CA ASP A 477 -1.08 9.97 -34.24
C ASP A 477 -2.28 10.51 -33.46
N ALA A 478 -3.21 9.64 -33.03
CA ALA A 478 -4.35 10.04 -32.20
C ALA A 478 -3.91 10.57 -30.82
N VAL A 479 -2.89 9.98 -30.19
CA VAL A 479 -2.34 10.48 -28.92
C VAL A 479 -1.70 11.87 -29.12
N VAL A 480 -0.90 12.04 -30.16
CA VAL A 480 -0.25 13.33 -30.48
C VAL A 480 -1.28 14.40 -30.78
N ALA A 481 -2.24 14.09 -31.65
CA ALA A 481 -3.30 15.03 -32.05
C ALA A 481 -4.19 15.45 -30.85
N GLU A 482 -4.51 14.51 -29.95
CA GLU A 482 -5.27 14.85 -28.75
C GLU A 482 -4.42 15.68 -27.77
N GLY A 483 -3.11 15.41 -27.69
CA GLY A 483 -2.17 16.25 -26.96
C GLY A 483 -2.20 17.70 -27.48
N GLU A 484 -2.12 17.89 -28.78
CA GLU A 484 -2.17 19.21 -29.40
C GLU A 484 -3.45 19.99 -29.10
N LYS A 485 -4.63 19.33 -29.17
CA LYS A 485 -5.92 19.93 -28.78
C LYS A 485 -5.92 20.40 -27.32
N GLN A 486 -5.19 19.72 -26.44
CA GLN A 486 -5.08 20.08 -25.03
C GLN A 486 -3.84 20.93 -24.71
N ASN A 487 -3.23 21.57 -25.72
CA ASN A 487 -2.01 22.39 -25.60
C ASN A 487 -0.81 21.62 -25.00
N VAL A 488 -0.70 20.33 -25.32
CA VAL A 488 0.48 19.49 -25.02
C VAL A 488 1.16 19.16 -26.34
N LYS A 489 2.35 19.75 -26.56
CA LYS A 489 3.13 19.57 -27.79
C LYS A 489 4.57 19.21 -27.47
N PRO A 490 5.23 18.40 -28.30
CA PRO A 490 6.68 18.24 -28.19
C PRO A 490 7.36 19.58 -28.48
N LYS A 491 8.49 19.82 -27.85
CA LYS A 491 9.30 21.02 -28.05
C LYS A 491 9.80 21.11 -29.51
N ASP A 492 10.21 19.99 -30.04
CA ASP A 492 10.76 19.82 -31.39
C ASP A 492 10.57 18.36 -31.84
N GLU A 493 10.93 18.08 -33.10
CA GLU A 493 10.84 16.74 -33.68
C GLU A 493 11.72 15.71 -32.95
N ALA A 494 12.89 16.14 -32.48
CA ALA A 494 13.80 15.27 -31.73
C ALA A 494 13.20 14.79 -30.39
N GLU A 495 12.45 15.65 -29.68
CA GLU A 495 11.72 15.24 -28.47
C GLU A 495 10.60 14.25 -28.83
N LEU A 496 9.90 14.45 -29.94
CA LEU A 496 8.86 13.53 -30.40
C LEU A 496 9.48 12.16 -30.70
N GLU A 497 10.53 12.11 -31.54
CA GLU A 497 11.21 10.86 -31.90
C GLU A 497 11.73 10.11 -30.67
N LYS A 498 12.28 10.82 -29.69
CA LYS A 498 12.73 10.24 -28.42
C LYS A 498 11.57 9.68 -27.59
N THR A 499 10.39 10.28 -27.69
CA THR A 499 9.20 9.84 -26.94
C THR A 499 8.57 8.56 -27.51
N LEU A 500 8.60 8.39 -28.82
CA LEU A 500 7.84 7.35 -29.54
C LEU A 500 8.13 5.92 -29.08
N PRO A 501 9.40 5.46 -28.88
CA PRO A 501 9.65 4.08 -28.49
C PRO A 501 8.99 3.70 -27.16
N TYR A 502 9.11 4.56 -26.15
CA TYR A 502 8.51 4.31 -24.85
C TYR A 502 6.97 4.47 -24.88
N LEU A 503 6.44 5.43 -25.63
CA LEU A 503 5.00 5.58 -25.81
C LEU A 503 4.39 4.33 -26.47
N ARG A 504 5.04 3.76 -27.49
CA ARG A 504 4.61 2.52 -28.14
C ARG A 504 4.63 1.34 -27.16
N LEU A 505 5.71 1.18 -26.38
CA LEU A 505 5.79 0.14 -25.37
C LEU A 505 4.66 0.25 -24.35
N GLN A 506 4.43 1.45 -23.82
CA GLN A 506 3.36 1.72 -22.86
C GLN A 506 1.97 1.43 -23.45
N MET A 507 1.71 1.86 -24.69
CA MET A 507 0.44 1.56 -25.36
C MET A 507 0.25 0.06 -25.59
N LYS A 508 1.28 -0.66 -26.01
CA LYS A 508 1.26 -2.13 -26.14
C LYS A 508 0.92 -2.81 -24.81
N ALA A 509 1.57 -2.39 -23.73
CA ALA A 509 1.30 -2.92 -22.39
C ALA A 509 -0.14 -2.63 -21.93
N LEU A 510 -0.64 -1.41 -22.15
CA LEU A 510 -2.01 -1.03 -21.83
C LEU A 510 -3.05 -1.82 -22.63
N ILE A 511 -2.82 -2.06 -23.92
CA ILE A 511 -3.68 -2.93 -24.75
C ILE A 511 -3.68 -4.36 -24.20
N ALA A 512 -2.51 -4.90 -23.82
CA ALA A 512 -2.42 -6.22 -23.21
C ALA A 512 -3.23 -6.30 -21.91
N ARG A 513 -3.13 -5.31 -21.03
CA ARG A 513 -3.95 -5.22 -19.80
C ARG A 513 -5.45 -5.27 -20.11
N ASP A 514 -5.89 -4.50 -21.10
CA ASP A 514 -7.32 -4.33 -21.39
C ASP A 514 -7.93 -5.53 -22.14
N ILE A 515 -7.07 -6.42 -22.69
CA ILE A 515 -7.48 -7.68 -23.37
C ILE A 515 -7.32 -8.90 -22.47
N TRP A 516 -6.27 -8.95 -21.66
CA TRP A 516 -5.97 -9.98 -20.67
C TRP A 516 -6.03 -9.38 -19.26
N GLU A 517 -4.85 -9.27 -18.55
CA GLU A 517 -4.79 -8.82 -17.17
C GLU A 517 -3.50 -8.02 -16.89
N MET A 518 -3.28 -7.68 -15.60
CA MET A 518 -2.11 -6.91 -15.17
C MET A 518 -0.80 -7.68 -15.32
N SER A 519 -0.80 -9.01 -15.24
CA SER A 519 0.41 -9.81 -15.47
C SER A 519 0.99 -9.61 -16.87
N GLU A 520 0.12 -9.53 -17.88
CA GLU A 520 0.51 -9.27 -19.26
C GLU A 520 1.02 -7.85 -19.45
N TYR A 521 0.41 -6.87 -18.78
CA TYR A 521 0.91 -5.50 -18.74
C TYR A 521 2.36 -5.47 -18.24
N PHE A 522 2.59 -6.01 -17.03
CA PHE A 522 3.93 -5.99 -16.44
C PHE A 522 4.93 -6.84 -17.23
N SER A 523 4.49 -7.94 -17.85
CA SER A 523 5.36 -8.76 -18.71
C SER A 523 5.92 -7.98 -19.90
N ILE A 524 5.16 -7.03 -20.45
CA ILE A 524 5.64 -6.14 -21.53
C ILE A 524 6.40 -4.95 -20.95
N PHE A 525 5.84 -4.28 -19.95
CA PHE A 525 6.38 -3.05 -19.40
C PHE A 525 7.77 -3.23 -18.78
N ASN A 526 7.99 -4.36 -18.11
CA ASN A 526 9.24 -4.71 -17.47
C ASN A 526 10.42 -4.92 -18.45
N GLU A 527 10.17 -5.04 -19.74
CA GLU A 527 11.24 -5.10 -20.75
C GLU A 527 12.07 -3.80 -20.82
N SER A 528 11.46 -2.67 -20.46
CA SER A 528 12.14 -1.37 -20.40
C SER A 528 12.71 -1.03 -19.02
N SER A 529 12.33 -1.77 -17.97
CA SER A 529 12.71 -1.45 -16.60
C SER A 529 14.18 -1.77 -16.31
N GLU A 530 14.99 -0.75 -16.05
CA GLU A 530 16.40 -0.93 -15.68
C GLU A 530 16.56 -1.68 -14.35
N ILE A 531 15.64 -1.50 -13.41
CA ILE A 531 15.62 -2.24 -12.14
C ILE A 531 15.40 -3.73 -12.41
N VAL A 532 14.46 -4.10 -13.27
CA VAL A 532 14.18 -5.49 -13.62
C VAL A 532 15.34 -6.11 -14.42
N LYS A 533 15.94 -5.37 -15.34
CA LYS A 533 17.15 -5.82 -16.08
C LYS A 533 18.29 -6.11 -15.11
N LYS A 534 18.56 -5.18 -14.18
CA LYS A 534 19.59 -5.36 -13.17
C LYS A 534 19.30 -6.56 -12.26
N ALA A 535 18.06 -6.76 -11.87
CA ALA A 535 17.65 -7.91 -11.07
C ALA A 535 17.87 -9.25 -11.81
N LEU A 536 17.60 -9.28 -13.12
CA LEU A 536 17.87 -10.46 -13.96
C LEU A 536 19.36 -10.75 -14.06
N GLU A 537 20.20 -9.72 -14.18
CA GLU A 537 21.67 -9.88 -14.13
C GLU A 537 22.09 -10.49 -12.78
N VAL A 538 21.70 -9.85 -11.68
CA VAL A 538 22.04 -10.25 -10.31
C VAL A 538 21.59 -11.69 -10.00
N ILE A 539 20.35 -12.06 -10.31
CA ILE A 539 19.81 -13.37 -9.96
C ILE A 539 20.46 -14.52 -10.75
N THR A 540 21.01 -14.22 -11.93
CA THR A 540 21.70 -15.18 -12.80
C THR A 540 23.22 -15.19 -12.60
N ASP A 541 23.78 -14.23 -11.86
CA ASP A 541 25.21 -14.15 -11.60
C ASP A 541 25.70 -15.39 -10.84
N ARG A 542 26.91 -15.85 -11.17
CA ARG A 542 27.57 -16.94 -10.44
C ARG A 542 28.00 -16.52 -9.03
N GLU A 543 28.27 -15.24 -8.83
CA GLU A 543 28.68 -14.62 -7.56
C GLU A 543 27.50 -14.01 -6.81
N TYR A 544 26.29 -14.55 -6.98
CA TYR A 544 25.05 -14.02 -6.39
C TYR A 544 25.13 -13.72 -4.89
N SER A 545 25.93 -14.48 -4.11
CA SER A 545 26.11 -14.27 -2.66
C SER A 545 27.05 -13.11 -2.33
N GLN A 546 27.77 -12.55 -3.30
CA GLN A 546 28.73 -11.48 -3.10
C GLN A 546 28.11 -10.15 -3.56
N ALA A 547 27.47 -9.44 -2.66
CA ALA A 547 27.03 -8.08 -2.96
C ALA A 547 28.26 -7.15 -3.05
N PRO A 548 28.34 -6.26 -4.05
CA PRO A 548 29.44 -5.32 -4.16
C PRO A 548 29.28 -4.19 -3.13
N TYR A 549 30.03 -4.25 -2.05
CA TYR A 549 30.29 -3.12 -1.16
C TYR A 549 31.78 -2.98 -0.91
#